data_706c70c4f80ee00db8cb98396a85a806
#
_entry.id   706c70c4f80ee00db8cb98396a85a806
#
_cell.length_a   1.000
_cell.length_b   1.000
_cell.length_c   1.000
_cell.angle_alpha   90.00
_cell.angle_beta   90.00
_cell.angle_gamma   90.00
#
_symmetry.space_group_name_H-M   'P 1'
#
loop_
_entity.id
_entity.type
_entity.pdbx_description
1 polymer ?
#
loop_
_entity_poly.entity_id
_entity_poly.type
_entity_poly.pdbx_seq_one_letter_code
_entity_poly.pdbx_strand_id
1 'polypeptide(L)'
;MQNADLTGTILVVTLPGQGAVGELHTHYFNPNAKQGKIRDALSHWFSIWGIPLTHSVNHPNAIEKAVHEVPWCQEVPEHLHGPQTVRYYADNAQAVTDAVTRLRPRIIFVLSAYLFEAMASEAVAPAIQSVIGRAKMPAHRITQMRLKALHQEFENAHIIVLPTPSKNTTDEYVASLSAPIRQCFTQVGFDLNETSDSLLSAARALIVVDEARTIEKLQNQLRIDRQRAKALFEELVEGGMISAPDAKGVRYALPYK
;
A
#
# COMPACT_ATOMS: atom_id res chain seq x y z
N MET A 1 9.72 -9.24 -23.65
CA MET A 1 10.11 -8.74 -22.32
C MET A 1 9.40 -9.64 -21.31
N GLN A 2 10.16 -10.42 -20.53
CA GLN A 2 9.58 -11.29 -19.50
C GLN A 2 8.95 -10.40 -18.43
N ASN A 3 7.67 -10.63 -18.11
CA ASN A 3 7.02 -10.05 -16.95
C ASN A 3 7.86 -10.43 -15.73
N ALA A 4 8.62 -9.47 -15.21
CA ALA A 4 9.31 -9.64 -13.94
C ALA A 4 8.23 -9.97 -12.90
N ASP A 5 8.43 -11.07 -12.22
CA ASP A 5 7.55 -11.50 -11.13
C ASP A 5 7.62 -10.42 -10.03
N LEU A 6 6.60 -9.56 -9.99
CA LEU A 6 6.49 -8.44 -9.04
C LEU A 6 6.07 -8.89 -7.64
N THR A 7 5.95 -10.20 -7.41
CA THR A 7 5.62 -10.76 -6.10
C THR A 7 6.68 -10.36 -5.07
N GLY A 8 6.24 -9.85 -3.93
CA GLY A 8 7.13 -9.45 -2.84
C GLY A 8 7.79 -8.08 -2.96
N THR A 9 7.34 -7.23 -3.87
CA THR A 9 7.99 -5.93 -4.13
C THR A 9 7.74 -4.89 -3.02
N ILE A 10 6.61 -4.95 -2.31
CA ILE A 10 6.23 -3.99 -1.26
C ILE A 10 5.95 -4.72 0.05
N LEU A 11 6.67 -4.38 1.09
CA LEU A 11 6.48 -4.92 2.43
C LEU A 11 5.98 -3.82 3.38
N VAL A 12 4.90 -4.09 4.08
CA VAL A 12 4.37 -3.22 5.15
C VAL A 12 4.70 -3.87 6.49
N VAL A 13 5.54 -3.22 7.28
CA VAL A 13 5.93 -3.67 8.61
C VAL A 13 5.11 -2.91 9.64
N THR A 14 4.31 -3.63 10.41
CA THR A 14 3.36 -3.07 11.38
C THR A 14 3.75 -3.33 12.82
N LEU A 15 3.13 -2.58 13.73
CA LEU A 15 3.25 -2.81 15.16
C LEU A 15 2.64 -4.17 15.55
N PRO A 16 3.10 -4.76 16.66
CA PRO A 16 2.56 -6.01 17.21
C PRO A 16 1.04 -5.99 17.46
N GLY A 17 0.43 -7.18 17.49
CA GLY A 17 -1.00 -7.32 17.79
C GLY A 17 -1.95 -7.00 16.64
N GLN A 18 -1.44 -6.72 15.45
CA GLN A 18 -2.24 -6.30 14.29
C GLN A 18 -2.52 -7.42 13.27
N GLY A 19 -2.07 -8.66 13.53
CA GLY A 19 -2.27 -9.83 12.68
C GLY A 19 -1.55 -11.08 13.18
N ALA A 20 -1.72 -12.21 12.51
CA ALA A 20 -0.97 -13.43 12.83
C ALA A 20 0.50 -13.28 12.38
N VAL A 21 1.42 -13.45 13.33
CA VAL A 21 2.86 -13.38 13.04
C VAL A 21 3.27 -14.55 12.14
N GLY A 22 3.98 -14.25 11.05
CA GLY A 22 4.49 -15.25 10.12
C GLY A 22 3.56 -15.59 8.95
N GLU A 23 2.29 -15.20 8.98
CA GLU A 23 1.43 -15.27 7.82
C GLU A 23 1.58 -14.00 6.97
N LEU A 24 2.12 -14.17 5.77
CA LEU A 24 2.07 -13.11 4.76
C LEU A 24 0.65 -13.03 4.21
N HIS A 25 -0.04 -11.95 4.50
CA HIS A 25 -1.33 -11.70 3.91
C HIS A 25 -1.16 -11.38 2.41
N THR A 26 -1.38 -12.39 1.56
CA THR A 26 -1.62 -12.19 0.14
C THR A 26 -2.97 -11.46 0.00
N HIS A 27 -3.05 -10.52 -0.92
CA HIS A 27 -4.25 -9.67 -1.10
C HIS A 27 -4.51 -8.69 0.05
N TYR A 28 -3.49 -7.95 0.44
CA TYR A 28 -3.55 -6.97 1.54
C TYR A 28 -4.77 -6.03 1.46
N PHE A 29 -5.13 -5.58 0.26
CA PHE A 29 -6.26 -4.68 0.03
C PHE A 29 -7.59 -5.40 -0.31
N ASN A 30 -7.69 -6.71 -0.07
CA ASN A 30 -8.93 -7.47 -0.30
C ASN A 30 -10.08 -6.90 0.54
N PRO A 31 -11.17 -6.40 -0.08
CA PRO A 31 -12.30 -5.82 0.63
C PRO A 31 -13.05 -6.82 1.52
N ASN A 32 -12.93 -8.13 1.26
CA ASN A 32 -13.57 -9.19 2.04
C ASN A 32 -12.72 -9.66 3.25
N ALA A 33 -11.44 -9.26 3.32
CA ALA A 33 -10.64 -9.55 4.50
C ALA A 33 -11.15 -8.69 5.68
N LYS A 34 -11.12 -9.24 6.91
CA LYS A 34 -11.39 -8.43 8.11
C LYS A 34 -10.47 -7.20 8.08
N GLN A 35 -11.05 -6.05 7.80
CA GLN A 35 -10.31 -4.81 7.63
C GLN A 35 -9.79 -4.35 8.99
N GLY A 36 -8.47 -4.23 9.11
CA GLY A 36 -7.84 -3.59 10.25
C GLY A 36 -7.70 -2.07 9.99
N LYS A 37 -7.75 -1.26 11.04
CA LYS A 37 -7.60 0.20 10.96
C LYS A 37 -6.36 0.65 10.15
N ILE A 38 -5.28 -0.10 10.19
CA ILE A 38 -4.04 0.19 9.45
C ILE A 38 -4.24 -0.01 7.94
N ARG A 39 -4.89 -1.11 7.56
CA ARG A 39 -5.15 -1.42 6.15
C ARG A 39 -6.06 -0.37 5.50
N ASP A 40 -7.13 0.02 6.22
CA ASP A 40 -8.02 1.09 5.75
C ASP A 40 -7.29 2.42 5.62
N ALA A 41 -6.46 2.76 6.59
CA ALA A 41 -5.66 3.99 6.54
C ALA A 41 -4.66 3.96 5.38
N LEU A 42 -3.94 2.86 5.16
CA LEU A 42 -3.00 2.74 4.03
C LEU A 42 -3.72 2.78 2.69
N SER A 43 -4.89 2.16 2.58
CA SER A 43 -5.73 2.25 1.37
C SER A 43 -6.09 3.70 1.07
N HIS A 44 -6.53 4.45 2.08
CA HIS A 44 -6.83 5.87 1.97
C HIS A 44 -5.56 6.69 1.61
N TRP A 45 -4.43 6.42 2.26
CA TRP A 45 -3.17 7.10 1.96
C TRP A 45 -2.69 6.86 0.53
N PHE A 46 -2.79 5.62 0.04
CA PHE A 46 -2.45 5.31 -1.35
C PHE A 46 -3.31 6.12 -2.34
N SER A 47 -4.60 6.27 -2.04
CA SER A 47 -5.49 7.13 -2.82
C SER A 47 -5.02 8.59 -2.83
N ILE A 48 -4.67 9.16 -1.66
CA ILE A 48 -4.15 10.54 -1.57
C ILE A 48 -2.82 10.69 -2.33
N TRP A 49 -1.94 9.69 -2.29
CA TRP A 49 -0.68 9.71 -3.04
C TRP A 49 -0.88 9.50 -4.54
N GLY A 50 -2.10 9.23 -4.98
CA GLY A 50 -2.39 8.89 -6.37
C GLY A 50 -1.73 7.57 -6.80
N ILE A 51 -1.60 6.63 -5.86
CA ILE A 51 -1.18 5.25 -6.13
C ILE A 51 -2.46 4.44 -6.33
N PRO A 52 -2.62 3.82 -7.49
CA PRO A 52 -3.87 3.18 -7.84
C PRO A 52 -4.11 1.89 -7.07
N LEU A 53 -5.32 1.73 -6.57
CA LEU A 53 -5.83 0.47 -6.02
C LEU A 53 -7.17 0.17 -6.69
N THR A 54 -7.38 -1.06 -7.15
CA THR A 54 -8.65 -1.48 -7.76
C THR A 54 -9.67 -1.93 -6.72
N HIS A 55 -9.20 -2.33 -5.52
CA HIS A 55 -10.01 -2.96 -4.47
C HIS A 55 -10.83 -4.16 -4.97
N SER A 56 -10.41 -4.75 -6.08
CA SER A 56 -11.09 -5.89 -6.68
C SER A 56 -10.46 -7.19 -6.20
N VAL A 57 -11.28 -8.08 -5.63
CA VAL A 57 -10.83 -9.42 -5.21
C VAL A 57 -10.40 -10.27 -6.40
N ASN A 58 -11.14 -10.16 -7.49
CA ASN A 58 -10.94 -11.01 -8.66
C ASN A 58 -9.91 -10.46 -9.65
N HIS A 59 -9.67 -9.14 -9.60
CA HIS A 59 -8.80 -8.45 -10.54
C HIS A 59 -7.90 -7.41 -9.81
N PRO A 60 -7.10 -7.84 -8.81
CA PRO A 60 -6.16 -6.94 -8.16
C PRO A 60 -5.09 -6.49 -9.17
N ASN A 61 -4.72 -5.22 -9.13
CA ASN A 61 -3.65 -4.71 -9.99
C ASN A 61 -2.25 -5.17 -9.52
N ALA A 62 -1.21 -4.78 -10.27
CA ALA A 62 0.17 -5.17 -9.96
C ALA A 62 0.63 -4.69 -8.57
N ILE A 63 0.22 -3.48 -8.16
CA ILE A 63 0.57 -2.93 -6.84
C ILE A 63 -0.12 -3.72 -5.72
N GLU A 64 -1.42 -4.00 -5.86
CA GLU A 64 -2.17 -4.78 -4.85
C GLU A 64 -1.61 -6.19 -4.66
N LYS A 65 -1.17 -6.83 -5.76
CA LYS A 65 -0.51 -8.15 -5.72
C LYS A 65 0.86 -8.10 -5.06
N ALA A 66 1.54 -6.95 -5.15
CA ALA A 66 2.89 -6.76 -4.64
C ALA A 66 2.94 -6.40 -3.15
N VAL A 67 1.81 -6.00 -2.53
CA VAL A 67 1.77 -5.57 -1.13
C VAL A 67 1.56 -6.74 -0.18
N HIS A 68 2.51 -6.88 0.76
CA HIS A 68 2.47 -7.87 1.83
C HIS A 68 2.62 -7.17 3.18
N GLU A 69 1.94 -7.66 4.19
CA GLU A 69 2.04 -7.16 5.57
C GLU A 69 2.73 -8.19 6.46
N VAL A 70 3.59 -7.71 7.34
CA VAL A 70 4.15 -8.50 8.43
C VAL A 70 4.10 -7.70 9.74
N PRO A 71 3.44 -8.19 10.79
CA PRO A 71 3.59 -7.64 12.12
C PRO A 71 4.99 -7.94 12.65
N TRP A 72 5.59 -6.99 13.37
CA TRP A 72 6.96 -7.15 13.87
C TRP A 72 7.12 -8.37 14.77
N CYS A 73 6.21 -8.51 15.74
CA CYS A 73 6.12 -9.65 16.64
C CYS A 73 4.66 -9.79 17.12
N GLN A 74 4.37 -10.78 17.95
CA GLN A 74 2.99 -10.99 18.44
C GLN A 74 2.55 -9.93 19.45
N GLU A 75 3.37 -9.67 20.46
CA GLU A 75 3.04 -8.79 21.57
C GLU A 75 4.24 -7.98 21.99
N VAL A 76 4.00 -6.88 22.68
CA VAL A 76 5.02 -6.07 23.35
C VAL A 76 4.60 -5.91 24.81
N PRO A 77 5.47 -6.17 25.78
CA PRO A 77 5.18 -5.92 27.17
C PRO A 77 4.84 -4.44 27.43
N GLU A 78 3.71 -4.19 28.10
CA GLU A 78 3.19 -2.83 28.31
C GLU A 78 4.12 -1.90 29.09
N HIS A 79 5.02 -2.47 29.91
CA HIS A 79 5.94 -1.70 30.72
C HIS A 79 7.18 -1.19 29.97
N LEU A 80 7.36 -1.56 28.69
CA LEU A 80 8.52 -1.14 27.92
C LEU A 80 8.32 0.26 27.30
N HIS A 81 9.30 1.11 27.47
CA HIS A 81 9.28 2.47 26.94
C HIS A 81 10.63 2.88 26.32
N GLY A 82 10.55 3.68 25.25
CA GLY A 82 11.74 4.28 24.63
C GLY A 82 12.79 3.24 24.19
N PRO A 83 14.06 3.37 24.62
CA PRO A 83 15.15 2.47 24.19
C PRO A 83 14.93 0.99 24.53
N GLN A 84 14.19 0.69 25.62
CA GLN A 84 13.86 -0.69 25.98
C GLN A 84 12.94 -1.32 24.95
N THR A 85 11.99 -0.55 24.42
CA THR A 85 11.11 -0.99 23.34
C THR A 85 11.88 -1.28 22.06
N VAL A 86 12.84 -0.42 21.69
CA VAL A 86 13.70 -0.64 20.51
C VAL A 86 14.52 -1.93 20.67
N ARG A 87 15.13 -2.14 21.84
CA ARG A 87 15.89 -3.36 22.12
C ARG A 87 15.02 -4.60 22.03
N TYR A 88 13.83 -4.55 22.65
CA TYR A 88 12.87 -5.66 22.57
C TYR A 88 12.50 -5.99 21.12
N TYR A 89 12.25 -4.98 20.28
CA TYR A 89 12.00 -5.21 18.86
C TYR A 89 13.23 -5.81 18.17
N ALA A 90 14.43 -5.32 18.44
CA ALA A 90 15.64 -5.90 17.86
C ALA A 90 15.82 -7.37 18.21
N ASP A 91 15.56 -7.75 19.46
CA ASP A 91 15.64 -9.13 19.95
C ASP A 91 14.53 -10.04 19.35
N ASN A 92 13.45 -9.47 18.83
CA ASN A 92 12.27 -10.18 18.28
C ASN A 92 12.05 -9.87 16.79
N ALA A 93 13.10 -9.63 16.00
CA ALA A 93 13.00 -9.22 14.61
C ALA A 93 12.86 -10.38 13.59
N GLN A 94 12.79 -11.64 14.06
CA GLN A 94 12.84 -12.83 13.19
C GLN A 94 11.77 -12.80 12.09
N ALA A 95 10.52 -12.49 12.42
CA ALA A 95 9.43 -12.46 11.44
C ALA A 95 9.68 -11.48 10.29
N VAL A 96 10.25 -10.30 10.62
CA VAL A 96 10.55 -9.27 9.63
C VAL A 96 11.78 -9.66 8.79
N THR A 97 12.84 -10.19 9.41
CA THR A 97 14.04 -10.65 8.66
C THR A 97 13.72 -11.80 7.71
N ASP A 98 12.86 -12.74 8.13
CA ASP A 98 12.38 -13.83 7.29
C ASP A 98 11.52 -13.31 6.14
N ALA A 99 10.63 -12.36 6.41
CA ALA A 99 9.82 -11.74 5.38
C ALA A 99 10.67 -11.00 4.34
N VAL A 100 11.66 -10.21 4.79
CA VAL A 100 12.59 -9.50 3.89
C VAL A 100 13.40 -10.50 3.05
N THR A 101 13.90 -11.56 3.66
CA THR A 101 14.69 -12.60 2.97
C THR A 101 13.84 -13.31 1.91
N ARG A 102 12.62 -13.67 2.23
CA ARG A 102 11.71 -14.41 1.34
C ARG A 102 11.19 -13.56 0.20
N LEU A 103 10.76 -12.32 0.51
CA LEU A 103 10.07 -11.44 -0.43
C LEU A 103 11.02 -10.57 -1.25
N ARG A 104 12.23 -10.30 -0.74
CA ARG A 104 13.19 -9.35 -1.33
C ARG A 104 12.51 -8.03 -1.74
N PRO A 105 11.86 -7.33 -0.79
CA PRO A 105 11.05 -6.16 -1.10
C PRO A 105 11.89 -5.02 -1.66
N ARG A 106 11.34 -4.30 -2.61
CA ARG A 106 11.94 -3.09 -3.18
C ARG A 106 11.44 -1.81 -2.49
N ILE A 107 10.27 -1.89 -1.85
CA ILE A 107 9.75 -0.84 -0.97
C ILE A 107 9.38 -1.48 0.36
N ILE A 108 9.81 -0.87 1.46
CA ILE A 108 9.44 -1.29 2.81
C ILE A 108 8.82 -0.09 3.53
N PHE A 109 7.53 -0.17 3.82
CA PHE A 109 6.87 0.77 4.72
C PHE A 109 7.01 0.29 6.16
N VAL A 110 7.58 1.12 7.03
CA VAL A 110 7.74 0.84 8.46
C VAL A 110 6.86 1.80 9.25
N LEU A 111 5.80 1.28 9.89
CA LEU A 111 4.76 2.10 10.53
C LEU A 111 5.10 2.44 11.99
N SER A 112 6.35 2.75 12.28
CA SER A 112 6.81 3.30 13.56
C SER A 112 8.30 3.67 13.49
N ALA A 113 8.69 4.76 14.13
CA ALA A 113 10.09 5.12 14.28
C ALA A 113 10.86 4.09 15.13
N TYR A 114 10.24 3.53 16.16
CA TYR A 114 10.87 2.49 17.01
C TYR A 114 11.18 1.21 16.24
N LEU A 115 10.29 0.80 15.31
CA LEU A 115 10.55 -0.34 14.43
C LEU A 115 11.71 -0.07 13.48
N PHE A 116 11.80 1.16 12.98
CA PHE A 116 12.93 1.55 12.11
C PHE A 116 14.25 1.59 12.89
N GLU A 117 14.26 2.12 14.11
CA GLU A 117 15.44 2.12 14.99
C GLU A 117 15.89 0.68 15.30
N ALA A 118 14.95 -0.23 15.56
CA ALA A 118 15.25 -1.64 15.76
C ALA A 118 15.81 -2.30 14.47
N MET A 119 15.22 -1.99 13.32
CA MET A 119 15.71 -2.48 12.01
C MET A 119 17.13 -1.98 11.69
N ALA A 120 17.47 -0.78 12.13
CA ALA A 120 18.79 -0.17 11.96
C ALA A 120 19.83 -0.59 13.05
N SER A 121 19.42 -1.38 14.05
CA SER A 121 20.32 -1.84 15.11
C SER A 121 21.39 -2.79 14.61
N GLU A 122 22.52 -2.89 15.33
CA GLU A 122 23.62 -3.80 15.00
C GLU A 122 23.19 -5.27 14.95
N ALA A 123 22.14 -5.64 15.70
CA ALA A 123 21.61 -7.01 15.73
C ALA A 123 20.80 -7.35 14.48
N VAL A 124 20.10 -6.40 13.88
CA VAL A 124 19.12 -6.64 12.80
C VAL A 124 19.63 -6.17 11.44
N ALA A 125 20.29 -5.02 11.40
CA ALA A 125 20.71 -4.39 10.14
C ALA A 125 21.53 -5.31 9.21
N PRO A 126 22.46 -6.16 9.68
CA PRO A 126 23.23 -7.04 8.80
C PRO A 126 22.33 -8.03 8.04
N ALA A 127 21.33 -8.62 8.70
CA ALA A 127 20.38 -9.53 8.06
C ALA A 127 19.53 -8.84 6.98
N ILE A 128 19.02 -7.65 7.27
CA ILE A 128 18.25 -6.85 6.32
C ILE A 128 19.12 -6.43 5.13
N GLN A 129 20.33 -5.88 5.40
CA GLN A 129 21.23 -5.38 4.37
C GLN A 129 21.78 -6.50 3.46
N SER A 130 21.87 -7.72 3.95
CA SER A 130 22.27 -8.86 3.12
C SER A 130 21.31 -9.09 1.95
N VAL A 131 20.08 -8.62 2.06
CA VAL A 131 19.01 -8.78 1.05
C VAL A 131 18.82 -7.50 0.24
N ILE A 132 18.66 -6.36 0.92
CA ILE A 132 18.33 -5.08 0.24
C ILE A 132 19.57 -4.28 -0.16
N GLY A 133 20.75 -4.75 0.17
CA GLY A 133 22.01 -4.06 -0.10
C GLY A 133 22.37 -3.04 0.96
N ARG A 134 23.45 -2.29 0.73
CA ARG A 134 23.93 -1.24 1.64
C ARG A 134 23.12 0.03 1.48
N ALA A 135 23.00 0.80 2.56
CA ALA A 135 22.41 2.12 2.49
C ALA A 135 23.28 3.05 1.63
N LYS A 136 22.67 3.71 0.64
CA LYS A 136 23.35 4.69 -0.23
C LYS A 136 23.55 6.02 0.49
N MET A 137 22.63 6.34 1.40
CA MET A 137 22.69 7.55 2.22
C MET A 137 22.03 7.31 3.58
N PRO A 138 22.32 8.16 4.59
CA PRO A 138 21.60 8.15 5.86
C PRO A 138 20.11 8.43 5.66
N ALA A 139 19.29 7.90 6.57
CA ALA A 139 17.86 8.20 6.58
C ALA A 139 17.64 9.72 6.71
N HIS A 140 16.79 10.28 5.89
CA HIS A 140 16.48 11.70 5.86
C HIS A 140 14.98 11.95 5.93
N ARG A 141 14.62 13.12 6.39
CA ARG A 141 13.23 13.54 6.53
C ARG A 141 12.64 13.93 5.17
N ILE A 142 11.44 13.44 4.87
CA ILE A 142 10.74 13.69 3.60
C ILE A 142 9.50 14.59 3.75
N THR A 143 9.27 15.18 4.92
CA THR A 143 8.20 16.15 5.16
C THR A 143 8.66 17.27 6.07
N GLN A 144 8.09 18.46 5.90
CA GLN A 144 8.29 19.60 6.80
C GLN A 144 7.23 19.67 7.92
N MET A 145 6.24 18.79 7.87
CA MET A 145 5.16 18.73 8.86
C MET A 145 5.68 18.29 10.23
N ARG A 146 4.92 18.56 11.29
CA ARG A 146 5.30 18.21 12.68
C ARG A 146 5.55 16.70 12.85
N LEU A 147 4.69 15.87 12.28
CA LEU A 147 4.89 14.42 12.24
C LEU A 147 6.06 14.10 11.31
N LYS A 148 6.94 13.24 11.77
CA LYS A 148 8.13 12.85 11.01
C LYS A 148 7.79 11.70 10.07
N ALA A 149 8.23 11.83 8.82
CA ALA A 149 8.39 10.71 7.91
C ALA A 149 9.83 10.69 7.44
N LEU A 150 10.43 9.50 7.36
CA LEU A 150 11.81 9.33 6.93
C LEU A 150 11.86 8.45 5.68
N HIS A 151 12.87 8.68 4.88
CA HIS A 151 13.21 7.83 3.75
C HIS A 151 14.70 7.47 3.82
N GLN A 152 15.00 6.23 3.53
CA GLN A 152 16.36 5.74 3.36
C GLN A 152 16.44 4.88 2.11
N GLU A 153 17.36 5.24 1.21
CA GLU A 153 17.63 4.49 -0.01
C GLU A 153 18.74 3.48 0.22
N PHE A 154 18.50 2.27 -0.23
CA PHE A 154 19.45 1.15 -0.28
C PHE A 154 19.77 0.79 -1.74
N GLU A 155 20.77 -0.05 -1.97
CA GLU A 155 21.16 -0.48 -3.32
C GLU A 155 19.97 -1.10 -4.09
N ASN A 156 19.13 -1.88 -3.40
CA ASN A 156 18.05 -2.64 -4.02
C ASN A 156 16.65 -2.27 -3.51
N ALA A 157 16.53 -1.37 -2.54
CA ALA A 157 15.23 -1.05 -1.92
C ALA A 157 15.16 0.37 -1.36
N HIS A 158 13.94 0.81 -1.04
CA HIS A 158 13.63 2.02 -0.30
C HIS A 158 12.92 1.65 1.00
N ILE A 159 13.38 2.19 2.13
CA ILE A 159 12.66 2.13 3.40
C ILE A 159 11.98 3.47 3.63
N ILE A 160 10.67 3.45 3.83
CA ILE A 160 9.83 4.62 4.10
C ILE A 160 9.23 4.45 5.49
N VAL A 161 9.63 5.31 6.40
CA VAL A 161 9.15 5.28 7.80
C VAL A 161 8.01 6.27 7.95
N LEU A 162 6.88 5.77 8.37
CA LEU A 162 5.66 6.55 8.59
C LEU A 162 5.21 6.43 10.04
N PRO A 163 4.53 7.43 10.59
CA PRO A 163 3.86 7.26 11.88
C PRO A 163 2.75 6.22 11.76
N THR A 164 2.45 5.54 12.86
CA THR A 164 1.27 4.69 12.95
C THR A 164 0.01 5.52 12.67
N PRO A 165 -0.91 5.02 11.81
CA PRO A 165 -2.15 5.71 11.54
C PRO A 165 -2.92 6.08 12.81
N SER A 166 -3.25 7.34 12.97
CA SER A 166 -3.94 7.88 14.13
C SER A 166 -4.70 9.17 13.76
N LYS A 167 -5.49 9.72 14.68
CA LYS A 167 -6.15 11.02 14.49
C LYS A 167 -5.20 12.19 14.17
N ASN A 168 -3.90 12.03 14.43
CA ASN A 168 -2.90 13.06 14.14
C ASN A 168 -2.30 12.92 12.73
N THR A 169 -2.56 11.83 12.03
CA THR A 169 -2.13 11.61 10.64
C THR A 169 -3.19 12.15 9.70
N THR A 170 -3.25 13.49 9.57
CA THR A 170 -4.24 14.19 8.75
C THR A 170 -3.98 13.98 7.25
N ASP A 171 -5.01 14.17 6.42
CA ASP A 171 -4.90 14.08 4.97
C ASP A 171 -3.88 15.08 4.40
N GLU A 172 -3.77 16.27 4.99
CA GLU A 172 -2.76 17.26 4.62
C GLU A 172 -1.34 16.75 4.86
N TYR A 173 -1.11 16.09 6.02
CA TYR A 173 0.16 15.43 6.29
C TYR A 173 0.45 14.32 5.25
N VAL A 174 -0.52 13.47 4.98
CA VAL A 174 -0.39 12.39 4.01
C VAL A 174 -0.12 12.94 2.61
N ALA A 175 -0.84 13.96 2.18
CA ALA A 175 -0.65 14.62 0.88
C ALA A 175 0.74 15.23 0.73
N SER A 176 1.35 15.75 1.82
CA SER A 176 2.71 16.28 1.79
C SER A 176 3.78 15.23 1.43
N LEU A 177 3.46 13.95 1.54
CA LEU A 177 4.34 12.82 1.22
C LEU A 177 4.17 12.29 -0.21
N SER A 178 3.18 12.79 -0.97
CA SER A 178 2.84 12.24 -2.29
C SER A 178 4.02 12.21 -3.25
N ALA A 179 4.73 13.32 -3.41
CA ALA A 179 5.83 13.41 -4.37
C ALA A 179 6.99 12.44 -4.06
N PRO A 180 7.57 12.41 -2.85
CA PRO A 180 8.66 11.49 -2.55
C PRO A 180 8.23 10.02 -2.59
N ILE A 181 7.00 9.68 -2.18
CA ILE A 181 6.51 8.30 -2.23
C ILE A 181 6.29 7.86 -3.69
N ARG A 182 5.62 8.66 -4.51
CA ARG A 182 5.47 8.35 -5.93
C ARG A 182 6.80 8.16 -6.64
N GLN A 183 7.80 8.97 -6.30
CA GLN A 183 9.15 8.81 -6.83
C GLN A 183 9.73 7.44 -6.49
N CYS A 184 9.60 6.95 -5.26
CA CYS A 184 10.05 5.60 -4.88
C CYS A 184 9.36 4.52 -5.72
N PHE A 185 8.02 4.60 -5.90
CA PHE A 185 7.28 3.64 -6.74
C PHE A 185 7.78 3.63 -8.19
N THR A 186 7.97 4.81 -8.78
CA THR A 186 8.49 4.93 -10.16
C THR A 186 9.91 4.38 -10.27
N GLN A 187 10.79 4.66 -9.31
CA GLN A 187 12.17 4.16 -9.30
C GLN A 187 12.27 2.64 -9.23
N VAL A 188 11.35 1.99 -8.55
CA VAL A 188 11.30 0.53 -8.49
C VAL A 188 10.53 -0.11 -9.65
N GLY A 189 10.02 0.70 -10.58
CA GLY A 189 9.42 0.23 -11.83
C GLY A 189 7.92 0.04 -11.81
N PHE A 190 7.19 0.56 -10.80
CA PHE A 190 5.73 0.64 -10.89
C PHE A 190 5.32 1.76 -11.84
N ASP A 191 4.48 1.44 -12.80
CA ASP A 191 3.82 2.45 -13.61
C ASP A 191 2.59 2.97 -12.87
N LEU A 192 2.69 4.19 -12.36
CA LEU A 192 1.59 4.85 -11.67
C LEU A 192 0.55 5.46 -12.64
N ASN A 193 0.82 5.39 -13.95
CA ASN A 193 -0.09 5.84 -15.01
C ASN A 193 -0.89 4.66 -15.62
N GLU A 194 -0.47 3.41 -15.36
CA GLU A 194 -1.24 2.20 -15.74
C GLU A 194 -2.67 2.15 -15.16
N THR A 195 -3.03 3.18 -14.43
CA THR A 195 -4.21 3.26 -13.59
C THR A 195 -5.51 3.51 -14.30
N SER A 196 -5.50 4.16 -15.46
CA SER A 196 -6.76 4.34 -16.18
C SER A 196 -7.27 2.99 -16.65
N ASP A 197 -6.43 2.13 -17.20
CA ASP A 197 -6.84 0.83 -17.72
C ASP A 197 -7.24 -0.18 -16.63
N SER A 198 -6.55 -0.22 -15.49
CA SER A 198 -6.89 -1.18 -14.42
C SER A 198 -8.13 -0.77 -13.65
N LEU A 199 -8.30 0.52 -13.32
CA LEU A 199 -9.53 1.05 -12.73
C LEU A 199 -10.71 0.98 -13.71
N LEU A 200 -10.48 1.25 -14.99
CA LEU A 200 -11.47 1.07 -16.04
C LEU A 200 -11.89 -0.38 -16.18
N SER A 201 -10.94 -1.31 -16.16
CA SER A 201 -11.21 -2.74 -16.22
C SER A 201 -11.97 -3.22 -14.98
N ALA A 202 -11.60 -2.76 -13.78
CA ALA A 202 -12.30 -3.06 -12.54
C ALA A 202 -13.70 -2.44 -12.51
N ALA A 203 -13.85 -1.17 -12.90
CA ALA A 203 -15.15 -0.51 -13.01
C ALA A 203 -16.07 -1.25 -13.99
N ARG A 204 -15.54 -1.66 -15.15
CA ARG A 204 -16.28 -2.45 -16.13
C ARG A 204 -16.70 -3.79 -15.57
N ALA A 205 -15.79 -4.54 -14.91
CA ALA A 205 -16.11 -5.82 -14.30
C ALA A 205 -17.22 -5.68 -13.26
N LEU A 206 -17.18 -4.66 -12.40
CA LEU A 206 -18.21 -4.36 -11.40
C LEU A 206 -19.56 -4.00 -12.05
N ILE A 207 -19.56 -3.31 -13.18
CA ILE A 207 -20.80 -2.98 -13.89
C ILE A 207 -21.41 -4.24 -14.53
N VAL A 208 -20.59 -5.15 -15.03
CA VAL A 208 -21.04 -6.39 -15.69
C VAL A 208 -21.50 -7.43 -14.69
N VAL A 209 -20.70 -7.66 -13.62
CA VAL A 209 -20.88 -8.76 -12.67
C VAL A 209 -21.76 -8.37 -11.49
N ASP A 210 -21.47 -7.21 -10.89
CA ASP A 210 -22.08 -6.79 -9.60
C ASP A 210 -23.19 -5.74 -9.78
N GLU A 211 -23.59 -5.46 -11.01
CA GLU A 211 -24.59 -4.44 -11.32
C GLU A 211 -24.29 -3.04 -10.72
N ALA A 212 -23.01 -2.66 -10.59
CA ALA A 212 -22.58 -1.34 -10.12
C ALA A 212 -22.89 -0.23 -11.16
N ARG A 213 -24.17 -0.14 -11.56
CA ARG A 213 -24.64 0.68 -12.70
C ARG A 213 -24.88 2.14 -12.39
N THR A 214 -24.57 2.58 -11.16
CA THR A 214 -24.68 3.98 -10.73
C THR A 214 -23.36 4.49 -10.16
N ILE A 215 -23.14 5.81 -10.26
CA ILE A 215 -21.94 6.46 -9.73
C ILE A 215 -21.74 6.10 -8.25
N GLU A 216 -22.82 6.10 -7.47
CA GLU A 216 -22.78 5.84 -6.04
C GLU A 216 -22.38 4.39 -5.71
N LYS A 217 -22.89 3.40 -6.44
CA LYS A 217 -22.47 2.01 -6.29
C LYS A 217 -21.01 1.81 -6.68
N LEU A 218 -20.58 2.39 -7.81
CA LEU A 218 -19.20 2.30 -8.27
C LEU A 218 -18.24 2.97 -7.28
N GLN A 219 -18.60 4.15 -6.77
CA GLN A 219 -17.86 4.87 -5.74
C GLN A 219 -17.65 4.01 -4.49
N ASN A 220 -18.73 3.40 -3.98
CA ASN A 220 -18.67 2.58 -2.78
C ASN A 220 -17.86 1.30 -2.97
N GLN A 221 -17.99 0.64 -4.12
CA GLN A 221 -17.29 -0.62 -4.41
C GLN A 221 -15.81 -0.42 -4.71
N LEU A 222 -15.45 0.65 -5.44
CA LEU A 222 -14.05 0.99 -5.71
C LEU A 222 -13.41 1.85 -4.61
N ARG A 223 -14.21 2.34 -3.63
CA ARG A 223 -13.76 3.25 -2.57
C ARG A 223 -13.03 4.48 -3.09
N ILE A 224 -13.51 5.03 -4.19
CA ILE A 224 -13.00 6.24 -4.82
C ILE A 224 -13.93 7.41 -4.53
N ASP A 225 -13.45 8.63 -4.74
CA ASP A 225 -14.31 9.80 -4.65
C ASP A 225 -15.32 9.87 -5.80
N ARG A 226 -16.37 10.70 -5.59
CA ARG A 226 -17.46 10.83 -6.55
C ARG A 226 -17.02 11.38 -7.91
N GLN A 227 -16.03 12.27 -7.90
CA GLN A 227 -15.52 12.88 -9.12
C GLN A 227 -14.77 11.84 -9.97
N ARG A 228 -13.96 10.99 -9.33
CA ARG A 228 -13.25 9.90 -10.00
C ARG A 228 -14.22 8.82 -10.51
N ALA A 229 -15.23 8.45 -9.72
CA ALA A 229 -16.27 7.50 -10.16
C ALA A 229 -17.02 8.03 -11.40
N LYS A 230 -17.33 9.34 -11.44
CA LYS A 230 -17.94 9.99 -12.58
C LYS A 230 -17.03 9.95 -13.82
N ALA A 231 -15.76 10.32 -13.65
CA ALA A 231 -14.78 10.27 -14.74
C ALA A 231 -14.63 8.86 -15.33
N LEU A 232 -14.56 7.82 -14.48
CA LEU A 232 -14.51 6.43 -14.95
C LEU A 232 -15.75 6.03 -15.77
N PHE A 233 -16.94 6.47 -15.36
CA PHE A 233 -18.13 6.22 -16.19
C PHE A 233 -18.07 6.95 -17.53
N GLU A 234 -17.57 8.17 -17.58
CA GLU A 234 -17.40 8.95 -18.81
C GLU A 234 -16.40 8.26 -19.73
N GLU A 235 -15.23 7.85 -19.21
CA GLU A 235 -14.22 7.09 -19.96
C GLU A 235 -14.75 5.76 -20.50
N LEU A 236 -15.56 5.01 -19.72
CA LEU A 236 -16.17 3.75 -20.15
C LEU A 236 -17.25 3.95 -21.22
N VAL A 237 -17.99 5.05 -21.17
CA VAL A 237 -18.99 5.42 -22.20
C VAL A 237 -18.29 5.82 -23.48
N GLU A 238 -17.29 6.69 -23.41
CA GLU A 238 -16.49 7.13 -24.56
C GLU A 238 -15.77 5.96 -25.24
N GLY A 239 -15.25 5.02 -24.44
CA GLY A 239 -14.65 3.78 -24.93
C GLY A 239 -15.66 2.76 -25.48
N GLY A 240 -16.95 3.07 -25.46
CA GLY A 240 -18.01 2.17 -25.95
C GLY A 240 -18.16 0.88 -25.15
N MET A 241 -17.67 0.86 -23.91
CA MET A 241 -17.73 -0.32 -23.02
C MET A 241 -19.05 -0.42 -22.26
N ILE A 242 -19.68 0.72 -22.01
CA ILE A 242 -20.99 0.82 -21.35
C ILE A 242 -21.89 1.83 -22.07
N SER A 243 -23.21 1.73 -21.86
CA SER A 243 -24.17 2.66 -22.42
C SER A 243 -24.09 4.04 -21.75
N ALA A 244 -24.57 5.07 -22.45
CA ALA A 244 -24.96 6.32 -21.79
C ALA A 244 -26.02 6.04 -20.68
N PRO A 245 -26.15 6.88 -19.66
CA PRO A 245 -27.16 6.70 -18.62
C PRO A 245 -28.57 6.78 -19.21
N ASP A 246 -29.45 5.89 -18.77
CA ASP A 246 -30.89 5.98 -19.06
C ASP A 246 -31.55 7.11 -18.24
N ALA A 247 -32.86 7.26 -18.35
CA ALA A 247 -33.66 8.25 -17.65
C ALA A 247 -33.58 8.15 -16.10
N LYS A 248 -33.11 7.01 -15.58
CA LYS A 248 -32.90 6.75 -14.14
C LYS A 248 -31.43 6.86 -13.73
N GLY A 249 -30.54 7.24 -14.66
CA GLY A 249 -29.10 7.31 -14.43
C GLY A 249 -28.39 5.94 -14.43
N VAL A 250 -29.08 4.87 -14.86
CA VAL A 250 -28.53 3.52 -14.89
C VAL A 250 -27.79 3.28 -16.22
N ARG A 251 -26.68 2.57 -16.18
CA ARG A 251 -25.83 2.23 -17.32
C ARG A 251 -25.74 0.71 -17.48
N TYR A 252 -25.57 0.28 -18.69
CA TYR A 252 -25.51 -1.14 -19.05
C TYR A 252 -24.21 -1.46 -19.79
N ALA A 253 -23.62 -2.62 -19.50
CA ALA A 253 -22.47 -3.09 -20.26
C ALA A 253 -22.85 -3.34 -21.73
N LEU A 254 -22.00 -2.87 -22.64
CA LEU A 254 -22.17 -3.14 -24.07
C LEU A 254 -21.33 -4.37 -24.46
N PRO A 255 -21.81 -5.20 -25.42
CA PRO A 255 -21.03 -6.31 -25.94
C PRO A 255 -19.71 -5.80 -26.56
N TYR A 256 -18.66 -6.59 -26.42
CA TYR A 256 -17.39 -6.32 -27.13
C TYR A 256 -17.65 -6.34 -28.62
N LYS A 257 -17.24 -5.29 -29.34
CA LYS A 257 -17.16 -5.29 -30.79
C LYS A 257 -15.84 -5.87 -31.26
#